data_93eb910dbe3e45a3833f931d40f12b7f
#
_entry.id   93eb910dbe3e45a3833f931d40f12b7f
#
_cell.length_a   1.000
_cell.length_b   1.000
_cell.length_c   1.000
_cell.angle_alpha   90.00
_cell.angle_beta   90.00
_cell.angle_gamma   90.00
#
_symmetry.space_group_name_H-M   'P 1'
#
loop_
_entity.id
_entity.type
_entity.pdbx_description
1 polymer ?
#
loop_
_entity_poly.entity_id
_entity_poly.type
_entity_poly.pdbx_seq_one_letter_code
_entity_poly.pdbx_strand_id
1 'polypeptide(L)'
;MYKQDIFITTDNKDLKNLLNNERIKEIFIRPKYLSENYISIIEVIQHTLDEIEKKHYLPDLLIIMDPSQPFRSKTIVLDMIKKLINKGADSIIAVQSEHRNIWKVTGENNITILEENFIPRQFKEKKSYISLFGLCFITFSKFIKDLSIYGKHIETFE
;
A
#
# COMPACT_ATOMS: atom_id res chain seq x y z
N MET A 1 4.52 13.68 -19.33
CA MET A 1 4.68 12.21 -19.21
C MET A 1 5.32 11.93 -17.88
N TYR A 2 4.66 11.21 -16.98
CA TYR A 2 5.25 10.90 -15.67
C TYR A 2 6.37 9.87 -15.88
N LYS A 3 7.54 10.13 -15.30
CA LYS A 3 8.62 9.15 -15.26
C LYS A 3 8.25 8.10 -14.22
N GLN A 4 8.22 6.84 -14.63
CA GLN A 4 7.94 5.70 -13.75
C GLN A 4 9.16 4.78 -13.78
N ASP A 5 9.81 4.64 -12.63
CA ASP A 5 10.89 3.67 -12.43
C ASP A 5 10.36 2.58 -11.48
N ILE A 6 10.71 1.32 -11.76
CA ILE A 6 10.33 0.19 -10.93
C ILE A 6 11.53 -0.22 -10.08
N PHE A 7 11.33 -0.24 -8.79
CA PHE A 7 12.28 -0.73 -7.80
C PHE A 7 11.69 -1.94 -7.10
N ILE A 8 12.50 -2.94 -6.84
CA ILE A 8 12.10 -4.14 -6.09
C ILE A 8 12.91 -4.21 -4.82
N THR A 9 12.26 -4.51 -3.70
CA THR A 9 12.92 -4.81 -2.44
C THR A 9 12.61 -6.25 -2.02
N THR A 10 13.63 -7.03 -1.73
CA THR A 10 13.52 -8.46 -1.44
C THR A 10 14.65 -8.92 -0.53
N ASP A 11 14.43 -9.98 0.23
CA ASP A 11 15.46 -10.72 0.98
C ASP A 11 16.06 -11.88 0.16
N ASN A 12 15.41 -12.25 -0.94
CA ASN A 12 15.88 -13.30 -1.83
C ASN A 12 16.99 -12.79 -2.76
N LYS A 13 18.23 -13.22 -2.52
CA LYS A 13 19.39 -12.85 -3.31
C LYS A 13 19.35 -13.40 -4.75
N ASP A 14 18.68 -14.52 -4.96
CA ASP A 14 18.60 -15.16 -6.28
C ASP A 14 17.66 -14.42 -7.22
N LEU A 15 16.72 -13.64 -6.67
CA LEU A 15 15.76 -12.87 -7.47
C LEU A 15 16.44 -11.90 -8.43
N LYS A 16 17.59 -11.35 -8.04
CA LYS A 16 18.38 -10.44 -8.87
C LYS A 16 18.87 -11.13 -10.16
N ASN A 17 19.14 -12.42 -10.10
CA ASN A 17 19.59 -13.21 -11.25
C ASN A 17 18.43 -13.72 -12.10
N LEU A 18 17.26 -13.91 -11.49
CA LEU A 18 16.06 -14.42 -12.15
C LEU A 18 15.28 -13.35 -12.91
N LEU A 19 15.28 -12.10 -12.42
CA LEU A 19 14.57 -10.98 -13.00
C LEU A 19 15.47 -10.19 -13.96
N ASN A 20 15.46 -10.58 -15.23
CA ASN A 20 16.09 -9.81 -16.31
C ASN A 20 15.02 -9.04 -17.08
N ASN A 21 14.59 -7.89 -16.55
CA ASN A 21 13.59 -7.05 -17.17
C ASN A 21 14.08 -5.60 -17.22
N GLU A 22 14.20 -5.04 -18.42
CA GLU A 22 14.68 -3.67 -18.66
C GLU A 22 13.86 -2.57 -17.98
N ARG A 23 12.62 -2.87 -17.56
CA ARG A 23 11.76 -1.92 -16.82
C ARG A 23 12.11 -1.82 -15.35
N ILE A 24 12.87 -2.79 -14.80
CA ILE A 24 13.29 -2.77 -13.41
C ILE A 24 14.56 -1.92 -13.30
N LYS A 25 14.46 -0.81 -12.59
CA LYS A 25 15.57 0.13 -12.39
C LYS A 25 16.64 -0.45 -11.48
N GLU A 26 16.23 -1.00 -10.34
CA GLU A 26 17.13 -1.65 -9.40
C GLU A 26 16.37 -2.64 -8.50
N ILE A 27 17.09 -3.66 -8.04
CA ILE A 27 16.64 -4.62 -7.03
C ILE A 27 17.50 -4.41 -5.78
N PHE A 28 16.85 -4.00 -4.69
CA PHE A 28 17.49 -3.85 -3.37
C PHE A 28 17.34 -5.12 -2.57
N ILE A 29 18.48 -5.66 -2.13
CA ILE A 29 18.48 -6.81 -1.22
C ILE A 29 18.36 -6.27 0.21
N ARG A 30 17.25 -6.60 0.88
CA ARG A 30 17.00 -6.17 2.24
C ARG A 30 18.00 -6.79 3.22
N PRO A 31 18.48 -6.02 4.19
CA PRO A 31 19.20 -6.56 5.34
C PRO A 31 18.33 -7.57 6.10
N LYS A 32 18.95 -8.56 6.74
CA LYS A 32 18.23 -9.63 7.44
C LYS A 32 17.26 -9.08 8.50
N TYR A 33 17.64 -8.05 9.24
CA TYR A 33 16.79 -7.46 10.28
C TYR A 33 15.49 -6.86 9.75
N LEU A 34 15.42 -6.44 8.47
CA LEU A 34 14.20 -5.95 7.81
C LEU A 34 13.37 -7.07 7.16
N SER A 35 13.78 -8.31 7.30
CA SER A 35 13.12 -9.48 6.71
C SER A 35 12.43 -10.36 7.75
N GLU A 36 12.45 -9.95 9.01
CA GLU A 36 11.81 -10.67 10.11
C GLU A 36 10.30 -10.39 10.15
N ASN A 37 9.51 -11.36 10.59
CA ASN A 37 8.04 -11.33 10.53
C ASN A 37 7.39 -10.22 11.37
N TYR A 38 8.10 -9.65 12.33
CA TYR A 38 7.61 -8.58 13.21
C TYR A 38 7.94 -7.17 12.72
N ILE A 39 8.66 -7.05 11.60
CA ILE A 39 9.04 -5.75 11.05
C ILE A 39 7.86 -5.09 10.34
N SER A 40 7.64 -3.83 10.63
CA SER A 40 6.59 -3.05 9.99
C SER A 40 6.89 -2.82 8.51
N ILE A 41 5.86 -2.90 7.67
CA ILE A 41 6.00 -2.60 6.25
C ILE A 41 6.52 -1.17 6.01
N ILE A 42 6.22 -0.22 6.89
CA ILE A 42 6.71 1.15 6.75
C ILE A 42 8.23 1.23 6.87
N GLU A 43 8.85 0.45 7.77
CA GLU A 43 10.31 0.40 7.92
C GLU A 43 10.98 -0.14 6.65
N VAL A 44 10.37 -1.15 6.02
CA VAL A 44 10.83 -1.69 4.73
C VAL A 44 10.74 -0.66 3.62
N ILE A 45 9.61 0.05 3.55
CA ILE A 45 9.39 1.09 2.53
C ILE A 45 10.36 2.25 2.74
N GLN A 46 10.54 2.70 3.99
CA GLN A 46 11.45 3.78 4.32
C GLN A 46 12.90 3.45 3.95
N HIS A 47 13.37 2.26 4.36
CA HIS A 47 14.72 1.80 3.99
C HIS A 47 14.89 1.76 2.47
N THR A 48 13.88 1.29 1.73
CA THR A 48 13.94 1.23 0.26
C THR A 48 13.97 2.63 -0.33
N LEU A 49 13.17 3.58 0.22
CA LEU A 49 13.17 4.97 -0.20
C LEU A 49 14.53 5.63 0.04
N ASP A 50 15.14 5.39 1.19
CA ASP A 50 16.48 5.91 1.52
C ASP A 50 17.55 5.38 0.56
N GLU A 51 17.48 4.12 0.17
CA GLU A 51 18.39 3.53 -0.81
C GLU A 51 18.16 4.10 -2.23
N ILE A 52 16.91 4.38 -2.61
CA ILE A 52 16.57 5.05 -3.87
C ILE A 52 17.13 6.47 -3.86
N GLU A 53 16.92 7.22 -2.79
CA GLU A 53 17.41 8.60 -2.67
C GLU A 53 18.94 8.69 -2.74
N LYS A 54 19.64 7.79 -2.05
CA LYS A 54 21.11 7.73 -2.06
C LYS A 54 21.70 7.45 -3.43
N LYS A 55 21.06 6.58 -4.22
CA LYS A 55 21.64 6.08 -5.48
C LYS A 55 21.08 6.74 -6.72
N HIS A 56 19.90 7.31 -6.64
CA HIS A 56 19.16 7.82 -7.79
C HIS A 56 18.61 9.22 -7.52
N TYR A 57 17.41 9.30 -6.91
CA TYR A 57 16.67 10.53 -6.65
C TYR A 57 15.59 10.31 -5.61
N LEU A 58 15.07 11.37 -5.03
CA LEU A 58 13.88 11.32 -4.19
C LEU A 58 12.63 11.40 -5.09
N PRO A 59 11.80 10.33 -5.17
CA PRO A 59 10.56 10.37 -5.92
C PRO A 59 9.50 11.21 -5.18
N ASP A 60 8.61 11.88 -5.92
CA ASP A 60 7.49 12.62 -5.32
C ASP A 60 6.43 11.67 -4.78
N LEU A 61 6.07 10.66 -5.58
CA LEU A 61 5.06 9.65 -5.27
C LEU A 61 5.67 8.25 -5.21
N LEU A 62 5.24 7.50 -4.23
CA LEU A 62 5.50 6.07 -4.11
C LEU A 62 4.24 5.28 -4.44
N ILE A 63 4.40 4.30 -5.33
CA ILE A 63 3.38 3.34 -5.69
C ILE A 63 3.82 1.99 -5.14
N ILE A 64 3.11 1.52 -4.13
CA ILE A 64 3.46 0.30 -3.40
C ILE A 64 2.55 -0.82 -3.87
N MET A 65 3.16 -1.92 -4.27
CA MET A 65 2.46 -3.09 -4.80
C MET A 65 3.13 -4.37 -4.28
N ASP A 66 2.32 -5.38 -3.94
CA ASP A 66 2.80 -6.67 -3.45
C ASP A 66 2.56 -7.76 -4.50
N PRO A 67 3.53 -8.63 -4.78
CA PRO A 67 3.37 -9.76 -5.71
C PRO A 67 2.27 -10.75 -5.32
N SER A 68 1.87 -10.80 -4.05
CA SER A 68 0.75 -11.64 -3.58
C SER A 68 -0.60 -11.28 -4.22
N GLN A 69 -0.70 -10.09 -4.80
CA GLN A 69 -1.89 -9.58 -5.49
C GLN A 69 -1.61 -9.48 -7.02
N PRO A 70 -1.48 -10.59 -7.76
CA PRO A 70 -1.03 -10.55 -9.16
C PRO A 70 -2.07 -10.02 -10.14
N PHE A 71 -3.36 -10.16 -9.81
CA PHE A 71 -4.45 -9.77 -10.71
C PHE A 71 -4.84 -8.30 -10.52
N ARG A 72 -4.28 -7.44 -11.37
CA ARG A 72 -4.52 -6.00 -11.37
C ARG A 72 -5.04 -5.53 -12.72
N SER A 73 -5.93 -4.54 -12.68
CA SER A 73 -6.29 -3.81 -13.90
C SER A 73 -5.06 -3.09 -14.46
N LYS A 74 -4.92 -3.06 -15.79
CA LYS A 74 -3.82 -2.34 -16.47
C LYS A 74 -3.84 -0.83 -16.20
N THR A 75 -4.99 -0.28 -15.84
CA THR A 75 -5.19 1.17 -15.65
C THR A 75 -5.17 1.59 -14.18
N ILE A 76 -5.21 0.63 -13.23
CA ILE A 76 -5.42 0.91 -11.80
C ILE A 76 -4.51 2.01 -11.26
N VAL A 77 -3.22 1.96 -11.59
CA VAL A 77 -2.25 2.95 -11.11
C VAL A 77 -2.57 4.34 -11.63
N LEU A 78 -2.86 4.47 -12.93
CA LEU A 78 -3.19 5.75 -13.54
C LEU A 78 -4.49 6.33 -13.01
N ASP A 79 -5.49 5.50 -12.82
CA ASP A 79 -6.80 5.91 -12.33
C ASP A 79 -6.72 6.34 -10.86
N MET A 80 -5.94 5.63 -10.04
CA MET A 80 -5.67 6.02 -8.66
C MET A 80 -4.87 7.33 -8.57
N ILE A 81 -3.84 7.52 -9.40
CA ILE A 81 -3.09 8.79 -9.43
C ILE A 81 -4.01 9.95 -9.82
N LYS A 82 -4.84 9.79 -10.85
CA LYS A 82 -5.81 10.81 -11.26
C LYS A 82 -6.76 11.16 -10.12
N LYS A 83 -7.29 10.14 -9.43
CA LYS A 83 -8.20 10.36 -8.30
C LYS A 83 -7.50 11.08 -7.15
N LEU A 84 -6.28 10.65 -6.78
CA LEU A 84 -5.46 11.28 -5.74
C LEU A 84 -5.26 12.77 -6.02
N ILE A 85 -4.84 13.13 -7.24
CA ILE A 85 -4.59 14.52 -7.64
C ILE A 85 -5.90 15.32 -7.66
N ASN A 86 -6.96 14.80 -8.29
CA ASN A 86 -8.25 15.51 -8.41
C ASN A 86 -8.92 15.76 -7.07
N LYS A 87 -8.69 14.90 -6.09
CA LYS A 87 -9.22 15.03 -4.72
C LYS A 87 -8.30 15.81 -3.79
N GLY A 88 -7.09 16.15 -4.22
CA GLY A 88 -6.08 16.76 -3.36
C GLY A 88 -5.73 15.88 -2.15
N ALA A 89 -5.77 14.56 -2.33
CA ALA A 89 -5.51 13.63 -1.25
C ALA A 89 -4.02 13.43 -1.00
N ASP A 90 -3.67 13.09 0.24
CA ASP A 90 -2.30 12.81 0.65
C ASP A 90 -1.89 11.38 0.28
N SER A 91 -2.85 10.47 0.32
CA SER A 91 -2.67 9.07 -0.05
C SER A 91 -3.96 8.47 -0.60
N ILE A 92 -3.83 7.38 -1.35
CA ILE A 92 -4.96 6.62 -1.86
C ILE A 92 -4.68 5.13 -1.79
N ILE A 93 -5.68 4.37 -1.33
CA ILE A 93 -5.56 2.93 -1.12
C ILE A 93 -6.65 2.18 -1.90
N ALA A 94 -6.25 1.08 -2.55
CA ALA A 94 -7.21 0.16 -3.13
C ALA A 94 -7.98 -0.56 -2.01
N VAL A 95 -9.30 -0.65 -2.17
CA VAL A 95 -10.19 -1.24 -1.17
C VAL A 95 -11.24 -2.11 -1.83
N GLN A 96 -11.83 -2.98 -1.03
CA GLN A 96 -13.05 -3.71 -1.37
C GLN A 96 -14.13 -3.33 -0.37
N SER A 97 -15.34 -3.02 -0.86
CA SER A 97 -16.46 -2.74 0.04
C SER A 97 -16.87 -4.00 0.79
N GLU A 98 -17.13 -3.83 2.08
CA GLU A 98 -17.59 -4.89 2.98
C GLU A 98 -18.99 -4.55 3.52
N HIS A 99 -19.90 -5.48 3.34
CA HIS A 99 -21.29 -5.34 3.80
C HIS A 99 -21.63 -6.27 4.97
N ARG A 100 -20.72 -7.19 5.30
CA ARG A 100 -20.88 -8.09 6.44
C ARG A 100 -20.68 -7.35 7.75
N ASN A 101 -21.30 -7.83 8.81
CA ASN A 101 -21.03 -7.30 10.14
C ASN A 101 -19.62 -7.67 10.56
N ILE A 102 -18.84 -6.67 10.96
CA ILE A 102 -17.46 -6.85 11.42
C ILE A 102 -17.48 -6.88 12.95
N TRP A 103 -16.90 -7.93 13.52
CA TRP A 103 -16.75 -8.12 14.95
C TRP A 103 -15.30 -7.87 15.35
N LYS A 104 -15.11 -7.17 16.45
CA LYS A 104 -13.79 -6.92 17.03
C LYS A 104 -13.69 -7.62 18.36
N VAL A 105 -12.60 -8.35 18.56
CA VAL A 105 -12.25 -8.92 19.87
C VAL A 105 -11.61 -7.80 20.72
N THR A 106 -12.21 -7.52 21.87
CA THR A 106 -11.72 -6.52 22.83
C THR A 106 -11.44 -7.22 24.15
N GLY A 107 -10.15 -7.34 24.52
CA GLY A 107 -9.73 -8.09 25.71
C GLY A 107 -9.77 -9.62 25.54
N GLU A 108 -9.62 -10.35 26.63
CA GLU A 108 -9.45 -11.82 26.58
C GLU A 108 -10.69 -12.59 26.12
N ASN A 109 -11.92 -12.07 26.34
CA ASN A 109 -13.15 -12.78 25.99
C ASN A 109 -14.31 -11.89 25.51
N ASN A 110 -14.07 -10.60 25.28
CA ASN A 110 -15.14 -9.69 24.84
C ASN A 110 -15.12 -9.50 23.34
N ILE A 111 -16.27 -9.68 22.70
CA ILE A 111 -16.47 -9.46 21.27
C ILE A 111 -17.46 -8.29 21.13
N THR A 112 -17.05 -7.26 20.38
CA THR A 112 -17.91 -6.12 20.06
C THR A 112 -18.14 -6.05 18.56
N ILE A 113 -19.36 -5.67 18.17
CA ILE A 113 -19.68 -5.38 16.79
C ILE A 113 -19.22 -3.95 16.46
N LEU A 114 -18.57 -3.75 15.33
CA LEU A 114 -18.14 -2.40 14.91
C LEU A 114 -19.29 -1.55 14.36
N GLU A 115 -20.35 -2.20 13.89
CA GLU A 115 -21.56 -1.54 13.38
C GLU A 115 -22.77 -2.06 14.15
N GLU A 116 -23.47 -1.21 14.90
CA GLU A 116 -24.47 -1.58 15.90
C GLU A 116 -25.82 -2.08 15.35
N ASN A 117 -26.06 -2.22 14.05
CA ASN A 117 -27.40 -2.55 13.55
C ASN A 117 -27.42 -3.73 12.59
N PHE A 118 -28.25 -4.74 12.89
CA PHE A 118 -28.69 -5.78 11.94
C PHE A 118 -29.68 -5.20 10.91
N ILE A 119 -29.20 -4.22 10.13
CA ILE A 119 -29.99 -3.63 9.06
C ILE A 119 -29.85 -4.50 7.82
N PRO A 120 -30.92 -4.75 7.07
CA PRO A 120 -30.84 -5.45 5.79
C PRO A 120 -29.77 -4.81 4.90
N ARG A 121 -28.96 -5.61 4.22
CA ARG A 121 -27.79 -5.20 3.43
C ARG A 121 -28.07 -4.02 2.49
N GLN A 122 -29.26 -3.99 1.91
CA GLN A 122 -29.72 -2.95 0.99
C GLN A 122 -29.96 -1.59 1.63
N PHE A 123 -30.10 -1.54 2.96
CA PHE A 123 -30.33 -0.31 3.73
C PHE A 123 -29.11 0.13 4.53
N LYS A 124 -27.98 -0.57 4.42
CA LYS A 124 -26.74 -0.14 5.05
C LYS A 124 -26.20 1.12 4.34
N GLU A 125 -26.32 2.25 4.99
CA GLU A 125 -25.85 3.56 4.48
C GLU A 125 -24.31 3.68 4.54
N LYS A 126 -23.68 3.07 5.52
CA LYS A 126 -22.22 3.12 5.71
C LYS A 126 -21.56 1.86 5.15
N LYS A 127 -20.64 2.06 4.23
CA LYS A 127 -19.77 1.00 3.71
C LYS A 127 -18.52 0.92 4.58
N SER A 128 -18.26 -0.25 5.12
CA SER A 128 -16.93 -0.59 5.63
C SER A 128 -16.06 -1.03 4.46
N TYR A 129 -14.77 -0.76 4.54
CA TYR A 129 -13.82 -1.13 3.51
C TYR A 129 -12.76 -2.07 4.06
N ILE A 130 -12.44 -3.11 3.28
CA ILE A 130 -11.26 -3.94 3.50
C ILE A 130 -10.13 -3.39 2.65
N SER A 131 -9.02 -3.06 3.29
CA SER A 131 -7.83 -2.57 2.62
C SER A 131 -7.20 -3.66 1.76
N LEU A 132 -6.94 -3.35 0.49
CA LEU A 132 -6.17 -4.15 -0.44
C LEU A 132 -4.80 -3.48 -0.68
N PHE A 133 -4.09 -3.20 0.40
CA PHE A 133 -2.82 -2.48 0.40
C PHE A 133 -1.82 -3.04 -0.63
N GLY A 134 -1.69 -4.37 -0.69
CA GLY A 134 -0.82 -5.06 -1.64
C GLY A 134 -1.27 -4.96 -3.09
N LEU A 135 -2.56 -4.67 -3.35
CA LEU A 135 -3.05 -4.48 -4.71
C LEU A 135 -2.50 -3.19 -5.32
N CYS A 136 -2.70 -2.06 -4.64
CA CYS A 136 -2.10 -0.78 -4.96
C CYS A 136 -2.32 0.21 -3.81
N PHE A 137 -1.25 0.83 -3.36
CA PHE A 137 -1.28 1.94 -2.43
C PHE A 137 -0.36 3.05 -2.95
N ILE A 138 -0.84 4.30 -2.94
CA ILE A 138 -0.07 5.45 -3.43
C ILE A 138 -0.02 6.52 -2.35
N THR A 139 1.19 7.03 -2.09
CA THR A 139 1.43 8.08 -1.10
C THR A 139 2.59 8.97 -1.53
N PHE A 140 2.69 10.19 -0.98
CA PHE A 140 3.85 11.04 -1.19
C PHE A 140 5.02 10.60 -0.31
N SER A 141 6.23 10.67 -0.84
CA SER A 141 7.46 10.26 -0.16
C SER A 141 7.70 10.97 1.18
N LYS A 142 7.24 12.23 1.29
CA LYS A 142 7.35 13.02 2.53
C LYS A 142 6.73 12.30 3.73
N PHE A 143 5.59 11.60 3.56
CA PHE A 143 4.95 10.90 4.68
C PHE A 143 5.74 9.70 5.13
N ILE A 144 6.35 8.96 4.19
CA ILE A 144 7.22 7.83 4.54
C ILE A 144 8.44 8.29 5.32
N LYS A 145 9.02 9.45 4.97
CA LYS A 145 10.14 10.03 5.73
C LYS A 145 9.76 10.40 7.16
N ASP A 146 8.50 10.79 7.38
CA ASP A 146 7.96 11.10 8.70
C ASP A 146 7.46 9.85 9.47
N LEU A 147 7.83 8.64 9.02
CA LEU A 147 7.36 7.35 9.58
C LEU A 147 5.83 7.24 9.59
N SER A 148 5.17 7.93 8.70
CA SER A 148 3.73 7.82 8.48
C SER A 148 3.46 7.19 7.12
N ILE A 149 2.61 6.16 7.08
CA ILE A 149 2.23 5.57 5.80
C ILE A 149 1.14 6.38 5.11
N TYR A 150 0.33 7.05 5.90
CA TYR A 150 -0.80 7.86 5.45
C TYR A 150 -0.57 9.34 5.77
N GLY A 151 -1.10 10.23 4.93
CA GLY A 151 -1.26 11.63 5.27
C GLY A 151 -2.55 11.87 6.08
N LYS A 152 -2.99 13.13 6.13
CA LYS A 152 -4.24 13.50 6.83
C LYS A 152 -5.49 13.20 6.00
N HIS A 153 -5.39 13.37 4.69
CA HIS A 153 -6.49 13.14 3.75
C HIS A 153 -6.23 11.85 2.95
N ILE A 154 -6.98 10.80 3.29
CA ILE A 154 -6.87 9.48 2.67
C ILE A 154 -8.09 9.26 1.77
N GLU A 155 -7.84 8.91 0.51
CA GLU A 155 -8.88 8.47 -0.43
C GLU A 155 -8.86 6.95 -0.61
N THR A 156 -10.00 6.40 -0.96
CA THR A 156 -10.16 4.98 -1.30
C THR A 156 -10.39 4.80 -2.79
N PHE A 157 -9.99 3.66 -3.32
CA PHE A 157 -10.27 3.25 -4.70
C PHE A 157 -10.85 1.84 -4.70
N GLU A 158 -12.13 1.69 -5.09
CA GLU A 158 -12.86 0.42 -5.11
C GLU A 158 -12.76 -0.27 -6.47
#